data_d06cbcd50e38823b6a567f8948bf54f7
#
_entry.id   d06cbcd50e38823b6a567f8948bf54f7
#
_cell.length_a   1.000
_cell.length_b   1.000
_cell.length_c   1.000
_cell.angle_alpha   90.00
_cell.angle_beta   90.00
_cell.angle_gamma   90.00
#
_symmetry.space_group_name_H-M   'P 1'
#
loop_
_entity.id
_entity.type
_entity.pdbx_description
1 polymer ?
#
loop_
_entity_poly.entity_id
_entity_poly.type
_entity_poly.pdbx_seq_one_letter_code
_entity_poly.pdbx_strand_id
1 'polypeptide(L)'
;MMKTLLVLNGPNLNLLGTREPQVYGSQTLADVESLCLKACAAHGLKLDFRQSNHEGELVECLHEAGRAQAAGTLLGVVLNAGAYTHTSVALHDAIKGAGVTVIEFHISNVHAREPFRHHSYISPVARAVMAGFGVQGYALAIDGLVAMAAA
;
A
#
# COMPACT_ATOMS: atom_id res chain seq x y z
N MET A 1 12.96 17.29 -10.71
CA MET A 1 13.30 15.86 -10.59
C MET A 1 12.02 15.06 -10.37
N MET A 2 11.87 13.95 -11.10
CA MET A 2 10.72 13.08 -10.98
C MET A 2 10.81 12.27 -9.68
N LYS A 3 9.80 12.40 -8.82
CA LYS A 3 9.73 11.62 -7.58
C LYS A 3 9.21 10.22 -7.86
N THR A 4 9.48 9.32 -6.94
CA THR A 4 8.98 7.95 -6.92
C THR A 4 7.82 7.83 -5.94
N LEU A 5 6.86 6.96 -6.25
CA LEU A 5 5.83 6.50 -5.34
C LEU A 5 6.00 5.00 -5.15
N LEU A 6 6.02 4.56 -3.89
CA LEU A 6 6.13 3.13 -3.57
C LEU A 6 4.74 2.54 -3.38
N VAL A 7 4.45 1.45 -4.10
CA VAL A 7 3.31 0.58 -3.81
C VAL A 7 3.88 -0.69 -3.18
N LEU A 8 3.57 -0.93 -1.92
CA LEU A 8 4.12 -2.04 -1.15
C LEU A 8 3.01 -3.01 -0.78
N ASN A 9 3.17 -4.25 -1.21
CA ASN A 9 2.18 -5.31 -1.06
C ASN A 9 2.71 -6.40 -0.13
N GLY A 10 1.86 -6.81 0.80
CA GLY A 10 2.17 -7.80 1.83
C GLY A 10 1.88 -9.24 1.44
N PRO A 11 1.72 -10.11 2.45
CA PRO A 11 1.66 -11.56 2.26
C PRO A 11 0.46 -11.98 1.44
N ASN A 12 0.67 -13.02 0.66
CA ASN A 12 -0.33 -13.69 -0.17
C ASN A 12 -0.84 -12.88 -1.36
N LEU A 13 -0.42 -11.62 -1.54
CA LEU A 13 -0.83 -10.82 -2.69
C LEU A 13 -0.20 -11.30 -3.99
N ASN A 14 0.89 -12.05 -3.91
CA ASN A 14 1.42 -12.79 -5.06
C ASN A 14 0.44 -13.81 -5.64
N LEU A 15 -0.56 -14.24 -4.84
CA LEU A 15 -1.59 -15.18 -5.25
C LEU A 15 -2.85 -14.49 -5.82
N LEU A 16 -2.82 -13.18 -5.97
CA LEU A 16 -3.95 -12.41 -6.48
C LEU A 16 -4.36 -12.94 -7.86
N GLY A 17 -5.68 -13.09 -8.08
CA GLY A 17 -6.23 -13.66 -9.28
C GLY A 17 -6.51 -15.16 -9.19
N THR A 18 -5.87 -15.85 -8.25
CA THR A 18 -6.07 -17.30 -8.04
C THR A 18 -6.66 -17.60 -6.67
N ARG A 19 -6.58 -16.66 -5.73
CA ARG A 19 -7.03 -16.81 -4.34
C ARG A 19 -8.31 -16.02 -4.14
N GLU A 20 -9.36 -16.71 -3.69
CA GLU A 20 -10.66 -16.11 -3.33
C GLU A 20 -11.14 -15.08 -4.37
N PRO A 21 -11.36 -15.47 -5.65
CA PRO A 21 -11.74 -14.51 -6.69
C PRO A 21 -13.02 -13.74 -6.39
N GLN A 22 -13.92 -14.30 -5.59
CA GLN A 22 -15.17 -13.66 -5.17
C GLN A 22 -14.92 -12.47 -4.23
N VAL A 23 -13.73 -12.40 -3.59
CA VAL A 23 -13.35 -11.30 -2.69
C VAL A 23 -12.42 -10.31 -3.39
N TYR A 24 -11.41 -10.82 -4.10
CA TYR A 24 -10.32 -10.00 -4.66
C TYR A 24 -10.42 -9.79 -6.16
N GLY A 25 -11.34 -10.52 -6.86
CA GLY A 25 -11.46 -10.51 -8.31
C GLY A 25 -10.46 -11.44 -8.99
N SER A 26 -10.47 -11.47 -10.32
CA SER A 26 -9.64 -12.34 -11.14
C SER A 26 -8.34 -11.68 -11.63
N GLN A 27 -8.15 -10.38 -11.39
CA GLN A 27 -6.97 -9.65 -11.81
C GLN A 27 -5.76 -10.11 -10.98
N THR A 28 -4.61 -10.21 -11.64
CA THR A 28 -3.35 -10.64 -11.04
C THR A 28 -2.59 -9.45 -10.45
N LEU A 29 -1.53 -9.75 -9.69
CA LEU A 29 -0.64 -8.71 -9.18
C LEU A 29 0.06 -7.97 -10.34
N ALA A 30 0.38 -8.65 -11.44
CA ALA A 30 0.93 -8.01 -12.63
C ALA A 30 -0.05 -6.99 -13.24
N ASP A 31 -1.35 -7.29 -13.23
CA ASP A 31 -2.38 -6.35 -13.67
C ASP A 31 -2.43 -5.13 -12.76
N VAL A 32 -2.29 -5.33 -11.46
CA VAL A 32 -2.21 -4.24 -10.48
C VAL A 32 -1.00 -3.36 -10.75
N GLU A 33 0.15 -3.96 -11.01
CA GLU A 33 1.37 -3.20 -11.33
C GLU A 33 1.17 -2.31 -12.55
N SER A 34 0.58 -2.86 -13.62
CA SER A 34 0.26 -2.10 -14.84
C SER A 34 -0.68 -0.93 -14.56
N LEU A 35 -1.69 -1.15 -13.73
CA LEU A 35 -2.63 -0.11 -13.32
C LEU A 35 -1.92 1.01 -12.55
N CYS A 36 -1.07 0.63 -11.59
CA CYS A 36 -0.30 1.57 -10.78
C CYS A 36 0.70 2.37 -11.64
N LEU A 37 1.32 1.71 -12.62
CA LEU A 37 2.26 2.36 -13.53
C LEU A 37 1.58 3.48 -14.31
N LYS A 38 0.38 3.21 -14.85
CA LYS A 38 -0.42 4.22 -15.56
C LYS A 38 -0.81 5.36 -14.65
N ALA A 39 -1.27 5.06 -13.44
CA ALA A 39 -1.67 6.07 -12.47
C ALA A 39 -0.50 6.98 -12.09
N CYS A 40 0.67 6.41 -11.84
CA CYS A 40 1.87 7.19 -11.52
C CYS A 40 2.30 8.04 -12.72
N ALA A 41 2.29 7.49 -13.93
CA ALA A 41 2.68 8.21 -15.14
C ALA A 41 1.80 9.44 -15.37
N ALA A 42 0.50 9.34 -15.09
CA ALA A 42 -0.43 10.46 -15.24
C ALA A 42 -0.08 11.65 -14.33
N HIS A 43 0.65 11.40 -13.24
CA HIS A 43 1.10 12.42 -12.29
C HIS A 43 2.59 12.76 -12.44
N GLY A 44 3.26 12.23 -13.46
CA GLY A 44 4.69 12.45 -13.64
C GLY A 44 5.55 11.78 -12.58
N LEU A 45 5.08 10.67 -12.02
CA LEU A 45 5.78 9.91 -10.98
C LEU A 45 6.38 8.62 -11.54
N LYS A 46 7.50 8.20 -10.97
CA LYS A 46 8.02 6.85 -11.13
C LYS A 46 7.30 5.92 -10.14
N LEU A 47 7.12 4.68 -10.54
CA LEU A 47 6.58 3.64 -9.67
C LEU A 47 7.71 2.74 -9.17
N ASP A 48 7.74 2.51 -7.85
CA ASP A 48 8.44 1.39 -7.23
C ASP A 48 7.34 0.44 -6.75
N PHE A 49 7.30 -0.77 -7.30
CA PHE A 49 6.24 -1.72 -7.02
C PHE A 49 6.85 -2.98 -6.42
N ARG A 50 6.51 -3.29 -5.18
CA ARG A 50 7.10 -4.42 -4.45
C ARG A 50 6.03 -5.27 -3.80
N GLN A 51 6.36 -6.54 -3.58
CA GLN A 51 5.54 -7.50 -2.84
C GLN A 51 6.47 -8.42 -2.05
N SER A 52 6.10 -8.71 -0.81
CA SER A 52 6.83 -9.70 0.00
C SER A 52 5.87 -10.39 0.97
N ASN A 53 6.13 -11.68 1.20
CA ASN A 53 5.46 -12.45 2.24
C ASN A 53 6.14 -12.29 3.61
N HIS A 54 7.32 -11.67 3.64
CA HIS A 54 8.14 -11.57 4.85
C HIS A 54 7.94 -10.22 5.53
N GLU A 55 7.47 -10.28 6.78
CA GLU A 55 7.22 -9.07 7.57
C GLU A 55 8.47 -8.20 7.70
N GLY A 56 9.63 -8.82 7.95
CA GLY A 56 10.90 -8.08 8.07
C GLY A 56 11.31 -7.36 6.80
N GLU A 57 11.04 -7.93 5.63
CA GLU A 57 11.31 -7.26 4.37
C GLU A 57 10.41 -6.03 4.19
N LEU A 58 9.15 -6.12 4.60
CA LEU A 58 8.23 -4.98 4.56
C LEU A 58 8.70 -3.86 5.51
N VAL A 59 9.18 -4.22 6.69
CA VAL A 59 9.77 -3.28 7.65
C VAL A 59 10.95 -2.55 7.00
N GLU A 60 11.87 -3.28 6.38
CA GLU A 60 13.04 -2.71 5.70
C GLU A 60 12.63 -1.77 4.56
N CYS A 61 11.62 -2.15 3.77
CA CYS A 61 11.09 -1.30 2.71
C CYS A 61 10.56 0.03 3.25
N LEU A 62 9.88 0.00 4.40
CA LEU A 62 9.36 1.21 5.04
C LEU A 62 10.47 2.10 5.58
N HIS A 63 11.53 1.51 6.15
CA HIS A 63 12.71 2.27 6.58
C HIS A 63 13.37 2.97 5.38
N GLU A 64 13.59 2.22 4.31
CA GLU A 64 14.15 2.76 3.07
C GLU A 64 13.28 3.89 2.50
N ALA A 65 11.97 3.67 2.46
CA ALA A 65 11.02 4.67 1.99
C ALA A 65 11.06 5.95 2.83
N GLY A 66 11.18 5.82 4.14
CA GLY A 66 11.32 6.98 5.04
C GLY A 66 12.55 7.81 4.73
N ARG A 67 13.69 7.15 4.50
CA ARG A 67 14.93 7.82 4.10
C ARG A 67 14.79 8.54 2.75
N ALA A 68 14.16 7.88 1.78
CA ALA A 68 13.94 8.46 0.46
C ALA A 68 12.98 9.63 0.51
N GLN A 69 11.93 9.55 1.33
CA GLN A 69 11.00 10.68 1.51
C GLN A 69 11.70 11.87 2.17
N ALA A 70 12.50 11.64 3.19
CA ALA A 70 13.27 12.69 3.85
C ALA A 70 14.27 13.36 2.90
N ALA A 71 14.83 12.58 1.96
CA ALA A 71 15.73 13.09 0.93
C ALA A 71 15.01 13.80 -0.23
N GLY A 72 13.68 13.79 -0.25
CA GLY A 72 12.88 14.44 -1.27
C GLY A 72 12.71 13.64 -2.57
N THR A 73 13.10 12.36 -2.58
CA THR A 73 13.03 11.53 -3.79
C THR A 73 11.81 10.62 -3.83
N LEU A 74 11.10 10.44 -2.70
CA LEU A 74 9.88 9.64 -2.60
C LEU A 74 8.73 10.53 -2.15
N LEU A 75 7.57 10.37 -2.81
CA LEU A 75 6.35 11.08 -2.44
C LEU A 75 5.67 10.45 -1.22
N GLY A 76 5.63 9.14 -1.18
CA GLY A 76 5.00 8.36 -0.11
C GLY A 76 4.75 6.93 -0.54
N VAL A 77 3.97 6.22 0.27
CA VAL A 77 3.71 4.79 0.12
C VAL A 77 2.22 4.50 0.11
N VAL A 78 1.78 3.69 -0.84
CA VAL A 78 0.49 2.99 -0.78
C VAL A 78 0.78 1.59 -0.26
N LEU A 79 0.31 1.28 0.94
CA LEU A 79 0.60 0.03 1.63
C LEU A 79 -0.64 -0.87 1.70
N ASN A 80 -0.57 -2.00 1.02
CA ASN A 80 -1.51 -3.10 1.22
C ASN A 80 -0.79 -4.18 2.02
N ALA A 81 -0.85 -4.08 3.35
CA ALA A 81 -0.13 -4.98 4.24
C ALA A 81 -0.76 -6.38 4.32
N GLY A 82 -1.91 -6.59 3.67
CA GLY A 82 -2.61 -7.88 3.73
C GLY A 82 -2.96 -8.24 5.16
N ALA A 83 -2.78 -9.50 5.52
CA ALA A 83 -3.11 -9.99 6.86
C ALA A 83 -2.25 -9.35 7.95
N TYR A 84 -1.06 -8.86 7.65
CA TYR A 84 -0.23 -8.18 8.65
C TYR A 84 -0.86 -6.89 9.17
N THR A 85 -1.83 -6.31 8.46
CA THR A 85 -2.63 -5.19 8.96
C THR A 85 -3.21 -5.47 10.34
N HIS A 86 -3.62 -6.71 10.56
CA HIS A 86 -4.39 -7.12 11.74
C HIS A 86 -3.51 -7.68 12.86
N THR A 87 -2.20 -7.81 12.64
CA THR A 87 -1.29 -8.49 13.57
C THR A 87 0.03 -7.76 13.82
N SER A 88 0.45 -6.88 12.91
CA SER A 88 1.83 -6.38 12.95
C SER A 88 2.00 -5.07 13.68
N VAL A 89 2.41 -5.15 14.94
CA VAL A 89 2.94 -4.01 15.68
C VAL A 89 4.28 -3.56 15.07
N ALA A 90 5.05 -4.49 14.49
CA ALA A 90 6.34 -4.15 13.85
C ALA A 90 6.17 -3.19 12.67
N LEU A 91 5.16 -3.40 11.84
CA LEU A 91 4.86 -2.48 10.73
C LEU A 91 4.38 -1.13 11.24
N HIS A 92 3.53 -1.12 12.27
CA HIS A 92 3.11 0.11 12.94
C HIS A 92 4.34 0.92 13.38
N ASP A 93 5.25 0.28 14.10
CA ASP A 93 6.44 0.95 14.62
C ASP A 93 7.37 1.41 13.50
N ALA A 94 7.48 0.62 12.42
CA ALA A 94 8.30 0.99 11.26
C ALA A 94 7.79 2.27 10.58
N ILE A 95 6.49 2.37 10.38
CA ILE A 95 5.86 3.56 9.76
C ILE A 95 6.10 4.79 10.64
N LYS A 96 5.83 4.65 11.93
CA LYS A 96 5.99 5.74 12.89
C LYS A 96 7.45 6.16 13.03
N GLY A 97 8.34 5.19 13.17
CA GLY A 97 9.78 5.44 13.36
C GLY A 97 10.46 6.00 12.12
N ALA A 98 10.07 5.56 10.94
CA ALA A 98 10.63 6.06 9.69
C ALA A 98 10.07 7.43 9.29
N GLY A 99 8.95 7.86 9.87
CA GLY A 99 8.31 9.13 9.51
C GLY A 99 7.80 9.17 8.07
N VAL A 100 7.47 8.00 7.52
CA VAL A 100 7.04 7.89 6.13
C VAL A 100 5.52 8.10 6.00
N THR A 101 5.11 8.76 4.94
CA THR A 101 3.69 8.96 4.63
C THR A 101 3.12 7.71 3.99
N VAL A 102 2.12 7.12 4.63
CA VAL A 102 1.49 5.88 4.20
C VAL A 102 -0.01 6.08 4.03
N ILE A 103 -0.53 5.61 2.89
CA ILE A 103 -1.97 5.34 2.72
C ILE A 103 -2.16 3.86 3.01
N GLU A 104 -2.97 3.54 3.99
CA GLU A 104 -3.40 2.15 4.23
C GLU A 104 -4.44 1.79 3.17
N PHE A 105 -4.18 0.73 2.40
CA PHE A 105 -5.04 0.32 1.30
C PHE A 105 -5.47 -1.13 1.44
N HIS A 106 -6.75 -1.40 1.22
CA HIS A 106 -7.33 -2.74 1.16
C HIS A 106 -8.20 -2.88 -0.08
N ILE A 107 -8.03 -3.98 -0.81
CA ILE A 107 -8.84 -4.30 -1.99
C ILE A 107 -10.30 -4.50 -1.59
N SER A 108 -10.53 -5.31 -0.54
CA SER A 108 -11.86 -5.63 -0.04
C SER A 108 -12.30 -4.68 1.07
N ASN A 109 -13.61 -4.63 1.31
CA ASN A 109 -14.12 -3.98 2.52
C ASN A 109 -13.90 -4.91 3.71
N VAL A 110 -12.84 -4.66 4.48
CA VAL A 110 -12.45 -5.48 5.62
C VAL A 110 -13.52 -5.53 6.71
N HIS A 111 -14.36 -4.51 6.80
CA HIS A 111 -15.45 -4.43 7.78
C HIS A 111 -16.64 -5.33 7.42
N ALA A 112 -16.71 -5.81 6.18
CA ALA A 112 -17.73 -6.75 5.73
C ALA A 112 -17.24 -8.21 5.80
N ARG A 113 -16.07 -8.44 6.39
CA ARG A 113 -15.44 -9.76 6.50
C ARG A 113 -15.40 -10.20 7.96
N GLU A 114 -14.55 -11.20 8.26
CA GLU A 114 -14.46 -11.78 9.60
C GLU A 114 -14.05 -10.73 10.65
N PRO A 115 -14.55 -10.84 11.89
CA PRO A 115 -14.28 -9.84 12.94
C PRO A 115 -12.81 -9.58 13.21
N PHE A 116 -11.92 -10.60 13.03
CA PHE A 116 -10.49 -10.40 13.25
C PHE A 116 -9.85 -9.44 12.23
N ARG A 117 -10.57 -9.09 11.13
CA ARG A 117 -10.11 -8.12 10.13
C ARG A 117 -10.59 -6.70 10.42
N HIS A 118 -11.35 -6.49 11.50
CA HIS A 118 -11.91 -5.17 11.81
C HIS A 118 -10.93 -4.27 12.57
N HIS A 119 -9.81 -4.83 13.07
CA HIS A 119 -8.78 -4.06 13.75
C HIS A 119 -7.57 -3.89 12.85
N SER A 120 -7.01 -2.67 12.82
CA SER A 120 -5.81 -2.36 12.06
C SER A 120 -4.75 -1.74 12.98
N TYR A 121 -3.54 -2.29 12.95
CA TYR A 121 -2.37 -1.69 13.58
C TYR A 121 -1.74 -0.61 12.68
N ILE A 122 -2.16 -0.54 11.42
CA ILE A 122 -1.63 0.41 10.44
C ILE A 122 -2.37 1.74 10.51
N SER A 123 -3.71 1.70 10.65
CA SER A 123 -4.56 2.88 10.62
C SER A 123 -4.10 4.01 11.54
N PRO A 124 -3.69 3.76 12.80
CA PRO A 124 -3.26 4.85 13.68
C PRO A 124 -2.03 5.61 13.22
N VAL A 125 -1.20 5.02 12.36
CA VAL A 125 0.04 5.63 11.86
C VAL A 125 -0.02 5.95 10.36
N ALA A 126 -1.13 5.61 9.69
CA ALA A 126 -1.36 5.95 8.30
C ALA A 126 -1.91 7.38 8.18
N ARG A 127 -1.60 8.04 7.07
CA ARG A 127 -2.15 9.38 6.78
C ARG A 127 -3.62 9.29 6.37
N ALA A 128 -4.01 8.21 5.67
CA ALA A 128 -5.37 7.95 5.24
C ALA A 128 -5.60 6.45 5.09
N VAL A 129 -6.86 6.05 5.05
CA VAL A 129 -7.28 4.65 4.93
C VAL A 129 -8.28 4.54 3.79
N MET A 130 -8.07 3.54 2.93
CA MET A 130 -8.99 3.26 1.82
C MET A 130 -9.26 1.76 1.76
N ALA A 131 -10.51 1.36 1.67
CA ALA A 131 -10.91 -0.04 1.62
C ALA A 131 -12.16 -0.23 0.76
N GLY A 132 -12.23 -1.35 0.03
CA GLY A 132 -13.47 -1.79 -0.60
C GLY A 132 -13.68 -1.40 -2.04
N PHE A 133 -12.77 -0.70 -2.69
CA PHE A 133 -12.91 -0.27 -4.08
C PHE A 133 -12.42 -1.30 -5.10
N GLY A 134 -12.00 -2.48 -4.65
CA GLY A 134 -11.40 -3.48 -5.54
C GLY A 134 -10.01 -3.07 -6.01
N VAL A 135 -9.55 -3.68 -7.08
CA VAL A 135 -8.21 -3.42 -7.65
C VAL A 135 -8.08 -1.98 -8.16
N GLN A 136 -9.16 -1.40 -8.69
CA GLN A 136 -9.14 -0.01 -9.14
C GLN A 136 -8.81 0.97 -8.00
N GLY A 137 -9.03 0.58 -6.76
CA GLY A 137 -8.69 1.37 -5.59
C GLY A 137 -7.22 1.74 -5.49
N TYR A 138 -6.31 0.92 -6.05
CA TYR A 138 -4.88 1.28 -6.08
C TYR A 138 -4.66 2.62 -6.81
N ALA A 139 -5.31 2.82 -7.95
CA ALA A 139 -5.19 4.06 -8.70
C ALA A 139 -5.78 5.23 -7.90
N LEU A 140 -6.91 5.00 -7.22
CA LEU A 140 -7.54 6.03 -6.38
C LEU A 140 -6.64 6.40 -5.19
N ALA A 141 -5.95 5.43 -4.60
CA ALA A 141 -5.02 5.68 -3.50
C ALA A 141 -3.81 6.51 -3.97
N ILE A 142 -3.30 6.23 -5.17
CA ILE A 142 -2.23 7.01 -5.78
C ILE A 142 -2.68 8.46 -6.01
N ASP A 143 -3.86 8.65 -6.58
CA ASP A 143 -4.45 9.99 -6.77
C ASP A 143 -4.60 10.72 -5.44
N GLY A 144 -5.06 10.00 -4.40
CA GLY A 144 -5.21 10.56 -3.07
C GLY A 144 -3.89 11.01 -2.44
N LEU A 145 -2.84 10.20 -2.60
CA LEU A 145 -1.51 10.54 -2.08
C LEU A 145 -0.95 11.78 -2.78
N VAL A 146 -1.13 11.89 -4.10
CA VAL A 146 -0.73 13.06 -4.87
C VAL A 146 -1.50 14.31 -4.41
N ALA A 147 -2.81 14.18 -4.23
CA ALA A 147 -3.64 15.28 -3.76
C ALA A 147 -3.22 15.79 -2.38
N MET A 148 -2.90 14.88 -1.46
CA MET A 148 -2.44 15.25 -0.12
C MET A 148 -1.07 15.95 -0.15
N ALA A 149 -0.19 15.52 -1.03
CA ALA A 149 1.15 16.11 -1.15
C ALA A 149 1.11 17.52 -1.74
N ALA A 150 0.07 17.85 -2.52
CA ALA A 150 -0.11 19.18 -3.12
C ALA A 150 -0.82 20.16 -2.17
N ALA A 151 -1.41 19.65 -1.10
CA ALA A 151 -2.19 20.48 -0.17
C ALA A 151 -1.30 21.26 0.80
#